data_bd14e6e3da2188dd38fb9a656093cbdb
#
_entry.id   bd14e6e3da2188dd38fb9a656093cbdb
#
_cell.length_a   1.000
_cell.length_b   1.000
_cell.length_c   1.000
_cell.angle_alpha   90.00
_cell.angle_beta   90.00
_cell.angle_gamma   90.00
#
_symmetry.space_group_name_H-M   'P 1'
#
loop_
_entity.id
_entity.type
_entity.pdbx_description
1 polymer ?
#
loop_
_entity_poly.entity_id
_entity_poly.type
_entity_poly.pdbx_seq_one_letter_code
_entity_poly.pdbx_strand_id
1 'polypeptide(L)'
;MDNERSAVIKIGDEDYQLILSTRATKEIAKRYGGLDNLGDKLMKSENFEMALDEIIWLITLPANQPILIHNLRNKENPKDLLTEEEVELLTSPLELAAYKSAITEAMFKG
;
A
#
# COMPACT_ATOMS: atom_id res chain seq x y z
N MET A 1 4.61 -18.58 8.25
CA MET A 1 4.51 -18.08 7.92
C MET A 1 4.02 -17.12 8.01
N ASP A 2 4.10 -16.57 8.25
CA ASP A 2 3.36 -15.91 8.40
C ASP A 2 3.32 -14.70 7.87
N ASN A 3 2.55 -14.09 7.55
CA ASN A 3 2.25 -12.90 6.82
C ASN A 3 1.83 -11.80 7.74
N GLU A 4 2.62 -11.60 8.77
CA GLU A 4 2.26 -10.63 9.78
C GLU A 4 2.23 -9.21 9.22
N ARG A 5 3.00 -8.97 8.15
CA ARG A 5 3.06 -7.65 7.56
C ARG A 5 2.41 -7.62 6.19
N SER A 6 1.33 -8.35 6.05
CA SER A 6 0.61 -8.35 4.81
C SER A 6 -0.88 -8.26 5.08
N ALA A 7 -1.59 -7.79 4.06
CA ALA A 7 -3.04 -7.72 4.09
C ALA A 7 -3.49 -7.89 2.65
N VAL A 8 -4.76 -8.24 2.48
CA VAL A 8 -5.33 -8.38 1.14
C VAL A 8 -6.46 -7.39 1.01
N ILE A 9 -6.47 -6.63 -0.06
CA ILE A 9 -7.56 -5.70 -0.34
C ILE A 9 -8.04 -5.93 -1.76
N LYS A 10 -9.28 -5.52 -2.01
CA LYS A 10 -9.85 -5.63 -3.34
C LYS A 10 -9.88 -4.25 -3.99
N ILE A 11 -9.35 -4.14 -5.18
CA ILE A 11 -9.37 -2.92 -5.95
C ILE A 11 -10.00 -3.25 -7.28
N GLY A 12 -11.15 -2.62 -7.58
CA GLY A 12 -11.91 -3.03 -8.73
C GLY A 12 -12.39 -4.46 -8.55
N ASP A 13 -12.04 -5.32 -9.49
CA ASP A 13 -12.46 -6.72 -9.44
C ASP A 13 -11.33 -7.65 -9.01
N GLU A 14 -10.18 -7.12 -8.61
CA GLU A 14 -9.02 -7.93 -8.32
C GLU A 14 -8.57 -7.78 -6.89
N ASP A 15 -8.09 -8.87 -6.33
CA ASP A 15 -7.50 -8.86 -5.00
C ASP A 15 -6.02 -8.55 -5.11
N TYR A 16 -5.53 -7.69 -4.20
CA TYR A 16 -4.14 -7.34 -4.14
C TYR A 16 -3.61 -7.64 -2.76
N GLN A 17 -2.52 -8.37 -2.70
CA GLN A 17 -1.83 -8.59 -1.44
C GLN A 17 -0.88 -7.43 -1.19
N LEU A 18 -0.96 -6.84 -0.02
CA LEU A 18 -0.09 -5.73 0.35
C LEU A 18 1.08 -6.30 1.13
N ILE A 19 2.27 -6.20 0.56
CA ILE A 19 3.47 -6.74 1.19
C ILE A 19 4.41 -5.60 1.55
N LEU A 20 4.85 -5.57 2.80
CA LEU A 20 5.83 -4.59 3.24
C LEU A 20 7.23 -5.19 3.08
N SER A 21 7.69 -5.17 1.84
CA SER A 21 9.02 -5.66 1.51
C SER A 21 10.08 -4.69 2.00
N THR A 22 11.35 -5.09 1.90
CA THR A 22 12.45 -4.19 2.22
C THR A 22 12.39 -2.93 1.35
N ARG A 23 12.11 -3.10 0.06
CA ARG A 23 12.01 -1.94 -0.83
C ARG A 23 10.89 -1.02 -0.39
N ALA A 24 9.72 -1.58 -0.09
CA ALA A 24 8.59 -0.76 0.34
C ALA A 24 8.92 -0.02 1.63
N THR A 25 9.57 -0.70 2.57
CA THR A 25 9.97 -0.07 3.82
C THR A 25 10.93 1.09 3.57
N LYS A 26 11.89 0.90 2.66
CA LYS A 26 12.83 1.96 2.33
C LYS A 26 12.12 3.18 1.73
N GLU A 27 11.17 2.94 0.83
CA GLU A 27 10.45 4.04 0.21
C GLU A 27 9.63 4.81 1.23
N ILE A 28 8.98 4.09 2.15
CA ILE A 28 8.22 4.74 3.20
C ILE A 28 9.14 5.56 4.10
N ALA A 29 10.29 4.99 4.46
CA ALA A 29 11.23 5.71 5.32
C ALA A 29 11.74 6.98 4.63
N LYS A 30 11.99 6.90 3.33
CA LYS A 30 12.45 8.07 2.59
C LYS A 30 11.40 9.18 2.57
N ARG A 31 10.14 8.80 2.43
CA ARG A 31 9.06 9.78 2.30
C ARG A 31 8.69 10.41 3.65
N TYR A 32 8.71 9.61 4.72
CA TYR A 32 8.21 10.06 6.02
C TYR A 32 9.28 10.19 7.07
N GLY A 33 10.47 9.72 6.80
CA GLY A 33 11.53 9.73 7.79
C GLY A 33 11.48 8.55 8.74
N GLY A 34 10.60 7.58 8.48
CA GLY A 34 10.49 6.40 9.31
C GLY A 34 9.06 5.97 9.48
N LEU A 35 8.87 4.74 9.95
CA LEU A 35 7.52 4.20 10.14
C LEU A 35 6.80 4.91 11.28
N ASP A 36 7.52 5.36 12.30
CA ASP A 36 6.90 6.10 13.40
C ASP A 36 6.25 7.37 12.90
N ASN A 37 6.96 8.09 12.03
CA ASN A 37 6.42 9.32 11.48
C ASN A 37 5.20 9.06 10.61
N LEU A 38 5.22 7.95 9.87
CA LEU A 38 4.08 7.58 9.06
C LEU A 38 2.86 7.32 9.94
N GLY A 39 3.05 6.58 11.03
CA GLY A 39 1.96 6.31 11.95
C GLY A 39 1.34 7.59 12.48
N ASP A 40 2.19 8.52 12.91
CA ASP A 40 1.71 9.80 13.39
C ASP A 40 0.91 10.54 12.33
N LYS A 41 1.42 10.56 11.11
CA LYS A 41 0.76 11.28 10.03
C LYS A 41 -0.60 10.68 9.71
N LEU A 42 -0.68 9.35 9.66
CA LEU A 42 -1.94 8.68 9.37
C LEU A 42 -2.98 8.96 10.44
N MET A 43 -2.55 8.98 11.70
CA MET A 43 -3.49 9.16 12.79
C MET A 43 -3.91 10.61 12.99
N LYS A 44 -3.06 11.54 12.59
CA LYS A 44 -3.31 12.96 12.85
C LYS A 44 -3.76 13.75 11.63
N SER A 45 -3.87 13.10 10.48
CA SER A 45 -4.24 13.81 9.27
C SER A 45 -5.70 14.24 9.35
N GLU A 46 -5.92 15.54 9.26
CA GLU A 46 -7.28 16.09 9.28
C GLU A 46 -7.71 16.58 7.92
N ASN A 47 -6.77 16.75 7.02
CA ASN A 47 -7.08 17.19 5.67
C ASN A 47 -7.53 15.99 4.85
N PHE A 48 -8.82 15.96 4.51
CA PHE A 48 -9.38 14.81 3.85
C PHE A 48 -8.70 14.52 2.51
N GLU A 49 -8.45 15.56 1.73
CA GLU A 49 -7.86 15.38 0.41
C GLU A 49 -6.44 14.82 0.54
N MET A 50 -5.64 15.39 1.43
CA MET A 50 -4.29 14.89 1.63
C MET A 50 -4.30 13.46 2.14
N ALA A 51 -5.27 13.15 3.01
CA ALA A 51 -5.36 11.80 3.54
C ALA A 51 -5.64 10.81 2.42
N LEU A 52 -6.50 11.17 1.49
CA LEU A 52 -6.79 10.28 0.37
C LEU A 52 -5.55 10.06 -0.50
N ASP A 53 -4.84 11.13 -0.83
CA ASP A 53 -3.63 11.00 -1.64
C ASP A 53 -2.58 10.13 -0.95
N GLU A 54 -2.42 10.32 0.35
CA GLU A 54 -1.46 9.53 1.11
C GLU A 54 -1.86 8.05 1.12
N ILE A 55 -3.14 7.80 1.30
CA ILE A 55 -3.62 6.41 1.32
C ILE A 55 -3.43 5.76 -0.04
N ILE A 56 -3.71 6.49 -1.12
CA ILE A 56 -3.51 5.96 -2.47
C ILE A 56 -2.06 5.54 -2.66
N TRP A 57 -1.12 6.39 -2.27
CA TRP A 57 0.30 6.06 -2.40
C TRP A 57 0.66 4.86 -1.55
N LEU A 58 0.14 4.82 -0.32
CA LEU A 58 0.44 3.74 0.62
C LEU A 58 -0.18 2.41 0.22
N ILE A 59 -1.23 2.44 -0.58
CA ILE A 59 -1.81 1.22 -1.14
C ILE A 59 -1.00 0.76 -2.35
N THR A 60 -0.69 1.70 -3.24
CA THR A 60 -0.03 1.37 -4.50
C THR A 60 1.34 0.76 -4.28
N LEU A 61 2.10 1.31 -3.34
CA LEU A 61 3.44 0.83 -3.08
C LEU A 61 3.47 -0.64 -2.62
N PRO A 62 2.78 -1.00 -1.54
CA PRO A 62 2.83 -2.40 -1.10
C PRO A 62 2.08 -3.35 -2.04
N ALA A 63 1.04 -2.87 -2.73
CA ALA A 63 0.32 -3.73 -3.68
C ALA A 63 1.20 -4.12 -4.85
N ASN A 64 2.17 -3.30 -5.20
CA ASN A 64 3.06 -3.60 -6.31
C ASN A 64 4.22 -4.50 -5.93
N GLN A 65 4.44 -4.75 -4.65
CA GLN A 65 5.58 -5.57 -4.26
C GLN A 65 5.44 -7.01 -4.75
N PRO A 66 4.29 -7.68 -4.62
CA PRO A 66 4.16 -9.02 -5.20
C PRO A 66 4.36 -9.03 -6.71
N ILE A 67 3.90 -7.99 -7.40
CA ILE A 67 4.06 -7.90 -8.85
C ILE A 67 5.54 -7.76 -9.20
N LEU A 68 6.25 -6.91 -8.46
CA LEU A 68 7.69 -6.73 -8.69
C LEU A 68 8.45 -8.03 -8.43
N ILE A 69 8.05 -8.77 -7.39
CA ILE A 69 8.67 -10.05 -7.09
C ILE A 69 8.40 -11.03 -8.22
N HIS A 70 7.17 -11.07 -8.70
CA HIS A 70 6.82 -11.92 -9.83
C HIS A 70 7.68 -11.57 -11.04
N ASN A 71 7.79 -10.29 -11.35
CA ASN A 71 8.55 -9.86 -12.52
C ASN A 71 10.03 -10.17 -12.39
N LEU A 72 10.55 -10.09 -11.18
CA LEU A 72 11.95 -10.45 -10.94
C LEU A 72 12.20 -11.92 -11.24
N ARG A 73 11.25 -12.77 -10.93
CA ARG A 73 11.39 -14.22 -11.09
C ARG A 73 10.92 -14.71 -12.45
N ASN A 74 10.14 -13.90 -13.17
CA ASN A 74 9.53 -14.30 -14.44
C ASN A 74 9.72 -13.19 -15.46
N LYS A 75 10.97 -12.98 -15.84
CA LYS A 75 11.31 -11.83 -16.70
C LYS A 75 10.71 -11.95 -18.09
N GLU A 76 10.32 -13.15 -18.48
CA GLU A 76 9.74 -13.35 -19.80
C GLU A 76 8.24 -13.06 -19.83
N ASN A 77 7.60 -13.01 -18.66
CA ASN A 77 6.16 -12.77 -18.57
C ASN A 77 5.87 -11.75 -17.46
N PRO A 78 6.33 -10.51 -17.63
CA PRO A 78 6.09 -9.52 -16.61
C PRO A 78 4.62 -9.11 -16.57
N LYS A 79 4.16 -8.73 -15.39
CA LYS A 79 2.83 -8.18 -15.20
C LYS A 79 2.92 -6.67 -15.05
N ASP A 80 1.85 -6.00 -15.46
CA ASP A 80 1.80 -4.56 -15.31
C ASP A 80 1.65 -4.18 -13.85
N LEU A 81 2.30 -3.09 -13.47
CA LEU A 81 2.17 -2.58 -12.12
C LEU A 81 0.85 -1.84 -11.96
N LEU A 82 0.33 -1.88 -10.76
CA LEU A 82 -0.82 -1.07 -10.40
C LEU A 82 -0.40 0.39 -10.34
N THR A 83 -1.20 1.28 -10.91
CA THR A 83 -0.89 2.70 -10.88
C THR A 83 -1.76 3.41 -9.86
N GLU A 84 -1.28 4.59 -9.43
CA GLU A 84 -2.08 5.40 -8.50
C GLU A 84 -3.37 5.86 -9.17
N GLU A 85 -3.32 6.11 -10.47
CA GLU A 85 -4.53 6.49 -11.20
C GLU A 85 -5.58 5.38 -11.13
N GLU A 86 -5.15 4.13 -11.28
CA GLU A 86 -6.08 3.01 -11.18
C GLU A 86 -6.70 2.94 -9.79
N VAL A 87 -5.88 3.11 -8.76
CA VAL A 87 -6.41 3.10 -7.40
C VAL A 87 -7.41 4.22 -7.22
N GLU A 88 -7.07 5.40 -7.71
CA GLU A 88 -7.92 6.56 -7.55
C GLU A 88 -9.28 6.39 -8.22
N LEU A 89 -9.28 5.80 -9.41
CA LEU A 89 -10.50 5.67 -10.19
C LEU A 89 -11.33 4.44 -9.84
N LEU A 90 -10.69 3.40 -9.30
CA LEU A 90 -11.37 2.13 -9.04
C LEU A 90 -11.81 1.96 -7.59
N THR A 91 -11.58 2.97 -6.75
CA THR A 91 -11.98 2.91 -5.34
C THR A 91 -12.84 4.11 -4.99
N SER A 92 -13.42 4.05 -3.80
CA SER A 92 -14.20 5.16 -3.26
C SER A 92 -13.55 5.65 -1.97
N PRO A 93 -13.90 6.87 -1.52
CA PRO A 93 -13.33 7.35 -0.25
C PRO A 93 -13.63 6.43 0.93
N LEU A 94 -14.79 5.78 0.94
CA LEU A 94 -15.11 4.85 2.02
C LEU A 94 -14.20 3.64 1.97
N GLU A 95 -13.93 3.13 0.77
CA GLU A 95 -13.02 2.01 0.63
C GLU A 95 -11.61 2.39 1.06
N LEU A 96 -11.17 3.60 0.69
CA LEU A 96 -9.84 4.05 1.08
C LEU A 96 -9.72 4.17 2.60
N ALA A 97 -10.79 4.61 3.27
CA ALA A 97 -10.77 4.69 4.72
C ALA A 97 -10.62 3.30 5.33
N ALA A 98 -11.29 2.31 4.76
CA ALA A 98 -11.15 0.92 5.24
C ALA A 98 -9.74 0.40 4.97
N TYR A 99 -9.18 0.72 3.80
CA TYR A 99 -7.83 0.29 3.46
C TYR A 99 -6.79 0.91 4.39
N LYS A 100 -7.05 2.13 4.86
CA LYS A 100 -6.16 2.78 5.81
C LYS A 100 -5.95 1.91 7.05
N SER A 101 -7.04 1.34 7.55
CA SER A 101 -6.94 0.45 8.70
C SER A 101 -6.12 -0.79 8.38
N ALA A 102 -6.35 -1.37 7.20
CA ALA A 102 -5.63 -2.57 6.79
C ALA A 102 -4.14 -2.28 6.66
N ILE A 103 -3.80 -1.13 6.07
CA ILE A 103 -2.41 -0.73 5.91
C ILE A 103 -1.75 -0.56 7.27
N THR A 104 -2.42 0.15 8.17
CA THR A 104 -1.89 0.40 9.49
C THR A 104 -1.63 -0.91 10.21
N GLU A 105 -2.57 -1.82 10.13
CA GLU A 105 -2.43 -3.11 10.77
C GLU A 105 -1.25 -3.90 10.19
N ALA A 106 -1.11 -3.88 8.86
CA ALA A 106 -0.03 -4.61 8.21
C ALA A 106 1.34 -4.05 8.59
N MET A 107 1.43 -2.73 8.76
CA MET A 107 2.72 -2.09 9.05
C MET A 107 3.12 -2.16 10.50
N PHE A 108 2.16 -2.09 11.41
CA PHE A 108 2.48 -1.91 12.82
C PHE A 108 2.08 -3.08 13.71
N LYS A 109 1.51 -4.10 13.12
CA LYS A 109 1.05 -5.22 13.89
C LYS A 109 2.19 -6.10 14.39
N GLY A 110 3.13 -6.36 13.54
CA GLY A 110 4.18 -7.26 13.87
C GLY A 110 5.26 -6.69 14.74
#